data_7c938566b2abf8b12bdbd40b2abd3cdc
#
_entry.id   7c938566b2abf8b12bdbd40b2abd3cdc
#
_cell.length_a   1.000
_cell.length_b   1.000
_cell.length_c   1.000
_cell.angle_alpha   90.00
_cell.angle_beta   90.00
_cell.angle_gamma   90.00
#
_symmetry.space_group_name_H-M   'P 1'
#
loop_
_entity.id
_entity.type
_entity.pdbx_description
1 polymer ?
#
loop_
_entity_poly.entity_id
_entity_poly.type
_entity_poly.pdbx_seq_one_letter_code
_entity_poly.pdbx_strand_id
1 'polypeptide(L)'
;MDKQQLTAVKTLQDICEKEEGIQLKLNWEMLKARSENKQLDYFHYENEVLVGFLAIYGFGNEYEICGMVHPSFRGRGVFTELFDKAVAVIPANATKILINAPAKSESAKKWLDTKAPDYSFSEYQMKWESTKLDLPKERVQLRRATSVDTETRIQLDVACFGFDEAGAREFNSTNNGNERKTFYIIEVNRESIGKIGLMRDENESYIYGFAVFPKFQGKGYGKNALIQMVLAEQESDGIILLEVAAENRHALKLYEDCGFRSYEVQDYYRYNGLGK
;
A
#
# COMPACT_ATOMS: atom_id res chain seq x y z
N MET A 1 9.95 -15.76 5.10
CA MET A 1 10.76 -15.31 6.28
C MET A 1 10.32 -16.08 7.51
N ASP A 2 11.27 -16.54 8.34
CA ASP A 2 10.97 -17.15 9.62
C ASP A 2 10.59 -16.10 10.69
N LYS A 3 10.11 -16.58 11.85
CA LYS A 3 9.66 -15.72 12.95
C LYS A 3 10.81 -14.84 13.52
N GLN A 4 12.03 -15.38 13.54
CA GLN A 4 13.19 -14.65 14.07
C GLN A 4 13.59 -13.51 13.14
N GLN A 5 13.58 -13.73 11.82
CA GLN A 5 13.81 -12.71 10.81
C GLN A 5 12.75 -11.60 10.87
N LEU A 6 11.47 -11.96 10.96
CA LEU A 6 10.38 -10.98 11.10
C LEU A 6 10.56 -10.10 12.34
N THR A 7 10.94 -10.70 13.48
CA THR A 7 11.22 -9.96 14.71
C THR A 7 12.41 -9.02 14.55
N ALA A 8 13.49 -9.48 13.93
CA ALA A 8 14.69 -8.65 13.69
C ALA A 8 14.37 -7.46 12.75
N VAL A 9 13.59 -7.69 11.68
CA VAL A 9 13.15 -6.63 10.78
C VAL A 9 12.29 -5.60 11.53
N LYS A 10 11.36 -6.06 12.38
CA LYS A 10 10.52 -5.14 13.17
C LYS A 10 11.36 -4.29 14.13
N THR A 11 12.31 -4.91 14.81
CA THR A 11 13.22 -4.20 15.71
C THR A 11 14.03 -3.12 14.97
N LEU A 12 14.58 -3.46 13.78
CA LEU A 12 15.32 -2.51 12.97
C LEU A 12 14.42 -1.38 12.45
N GLN A 13 13.17 -1.69 12.06
CA GLN A 13 12.19 -0.70 11.66
C GLN A 13 11.93 0.31 12.78
N ASP A 14 11.64 -0.17 13.99
CA ASP A 14 11.33 0.70 15.15
C ASP A 14 12.51 1.65 15.47
N ILE A 15 13.75 1.17 15.35
CA ILE A 15 14.95 1.99 15.52
C ILE A 15 15.04 3.07 14.45
N CYS A 16 14.84 2.71 13.18
CA CYS A 16 14.94 3.64 12.05
C CYS A 16 13.84 4.70 12.07
N GLU A 17 12.61 4.30 12.37
CA GLU A 17 11.46 5.20 12.47
C GLU A 17 11.60 6.19 13.61
N LYS A 18 12.03 5.72 14.78
CA LYS A 18 12.26 6.57 15.96
C LYS A 18 13.35 7.62 15.72
N GLU A 19 14.42 7.24 15.02
CA GLU A 19 15.57 8.15 14.78
C GLU A 19 15.20 9.34 13.90
N GLU A 20 14.39 9.14 12.87
CA GLU A 20 14.03 10.21 11.92
C GLU A 20 12.59 10.73 12.09
N GLY A 21 11.80 10.16 12.98
CA GLY A 21 10.40 10.54 13.18
C GLY A 21 9.54 10.27 11.95
N ILE A 22 9.76 9.14 11.28
CA ILE A 22 9.10 8.71 10.04
C ILE A 22 8.36 7.39 10.26
N GLN A 23 7.60 6.97 9.26
CA GLN A 23 7.06 5.61 9.15
C GLN A 23 7.49 4.97 7.84
N LEU A 24 8.02 3.75 7.92
CA LEU A 24 8.46 2.95 6.79
C LEU A 24 7.32 2.06 6.30
N LYS A 25 7.09 2.07 4.99
CA LYS A 25 6.08 1.21 4.34
C LYS A 25 6.69 -0.14 3.97
N LEU A 26 6.65 -1.12 4.89
CA LEU A 26 7.26 -2.45 4.68
C LEU A 26 6.28 -3.53 4.21
N ASN A 27 5.03 -3.22 3.92
CA ASN A 27 4.02 -4.19 3.45
C ASN A 27 4.05 -5.51 4.26
N TRP A 28 3.90 -5.42 5.57
CA TRP A 28 4.07 -6.53 6.53
C TRP A 28 3.24 -7.77 6.19
N GLU A 29 2.06 -7.58 5.60
CA GLU A 29 1.23 -8.70 5.16
C GLU A 29 1.95 -9.53 4.09
N MET A 30 2.55 -8.85 3.11
CA MET A 30 3.32 -9.53 2.06
C MET A 30 4.58 -10.18 2.63
N LEU A 31 5.26 -9.56 3.59
CA LEU A 31 6.44 -10.15 4.26
C LEU A 31 6.07 -11.43 5.01
N LYS A 32 4.97 -11.43 5.76
CA LYS A 32 4.48 -12.59 6.52
C LYS A 32 4.02 -13.73 5.61
N ALA A 33 3.47 -13.41 4.42
CA ALA A 33 2.91 -14.39 3.48
C ALA A 33 3.94 -14.96 2.48
N ARG A 34 5.21 -14.52 2.50
CA ARG A 34 6.22 -14.95 1.54
C ARG A 34 6.58 -16.42 1.66
N SER A 35 6.57 -17.11 0.53
CA SER A 35 7.13 -18.46 0.44
C SER A 35 8.68 -18.42 0.44
N GLU A 36 9.31 -19.44 1.02
CA GLU A 36 10.77 -19.56 1.11
C GLU A 36 11.48 -19.66 -0.24
N ASN A 37 10.75 -19.89 -1.32
CA ASN A 37 11.32 -20.19 -2.65
C ASN A 37 11.66 -18.95 -3.51
N LYS A 38 11.38 -17.72 -3.06
CA LYS A 38 11.71 -16.50 -3.81
C LYS A 38 12.63 -15.62 -2.97
N GLN A 39 13.83 -15.37 -3.48
CA GLN A 39 14.77 -14.44 -2.85
C GLN A 39 14.35 -12.99 -3.14
N LEU A 40 13.40 -12.48 -2.35
CA LEU A 40 12.87 -11.12 -2.44
C LEU A 40 13.23 -10.26 -1.22
N ASP A 41 13.93 -10.85 -0.26
CA ASP A 41 14.33 -10.22 1.01
C ASP A 41 15.83 -10.31 1.17
N TYR A 42 16.47 -9.18 1.48
CA TYR A 42 17.92 -9.03 1.61
C TYR A 42 18.25 -8.51 3.00
N PHE A 43 19.20 -9.17 3.64
CA PHE A 43 19.60 -8.91 5.02
C PHE A 43 21.11 -8.61 5.08
N HIS A 44 21.48 -7.64 5.89
CA HIS A 44 22.86 -7.36 6.22
C HIS A 44 23.04 -7.41 7.73
N TYR A 45 23.88 -8.31 8.19
CA TYR A 45 24.16 -8.55 9.60
C TYR A 45 25.57 -8.08 9.96
N GLU A 46 25.72 -7.45 11.12
CA GLU A 46 26.99 -7.13 11.76
C GLU A 46 26.98 -7.71 13.17
N ASN A 47 27.94 -8.60 13.47
CA ASN A 47 28.02 -9.29 14.77
C ASN A 47 26.67 -9.89 15.20
N GLU A 48 26.02 -10.62 14.29
CA GLU A 48 24.69 -11.27 14.47
C GLU A 48 23.51 -10.30 14.66
N VAL A 49 23.71 -8.99 14.61
CA VAL A 49 22.67 -7.98 14.66
C VAL A 49 22.24 -7.58 13.24
N LEU A 50 20.95 -7.58 12.94
CA LEU A 50 20.44 -7.08 11.67
C LEU A 50 20.60 -5.55 11.62
N VAL A 51 21.43 -5.07 10.70
CA VAL A 51 21.69 -3.63 10.53
C VAL A 51 21.25 -3.08 9.17
N GLY A 52 20.87 -3.93 8.24
CA GLY A 52 20.31 -3.53 6.95
C GLY A 52 19.28 -4.54 6.46
N PHE A 53 18.17 -4.03 5.93
CA PHE A 53 17.10 -4.81 5.33
C PHE A 53 16.57 -4.14 4.08
N LEU A 54 16.29 -4.94 3.06
CA LEU A 54 15.65 -4.50 1.83
C LEU A 54 14.70 -5.58 1.34
N ALA A 55 13.50 -5.18 0.93
CA ALA A 55 12.49 -6.07 0.38
C ALA A 55 12.04 -5.61 -1.02
N ILE A 56 11.79 -6.58 -1.90
CA ILE A 56 11.17 -6.39 -3.21
C ILE A 56 9.72 -6.86 -3.14
N TYR A 57 8.80 -6.07 -3.64
CA TYR A 57 7.39 -6.41 -3.80
C TYR A 57 7.05 -6.42 -5.28
N GLY A 58 6.48 -7.52 -5.78
CA GLY A 58 6.07 -7.67 -7.18
C GLY A 58 4.58 -7.50 -7.35
N PHE A 59 4.19 -6.70 -8.32
CA PHE A 59 2.82 -6.43 -8.75
C PHE A 59 2.73 -6.68 -10.27
N GLY A 60 2.60 -7.95 -10.67
CA GLY A 60 2.75 -8.33 -12.07
C GLY A 60 4.17 -8.07 -12.58
N ASN A 61 4.31 -7.20 -13.59
CA ASN A 61 5.60 -6.78 -14.15
C ASN A 61 6.15 -5.49 -13.53
N GLU A 62 5.52 -4.97 -12.49
CA GLU A 62 6.02 -3.82 -11.72
C GLU A 62 6.58 -4.28 -10.39
N TYR A 63 7.64 -3.61 -9.92
CA TYR A 63 8.34 -3.94 -8.69
C TYR A 63 8.49 -2.71 -7.82
N GLU A 64 8.28 -2.88 -6.51
CA GLU A 64 8.53 -1.86 -5.51
C GLU A 64 9.65 -2.34 -4.58
N ILE A 65 10.57 -1.45 -4.26
CA ILE A 65 11.70 -1.69 -3.36
C ILE A 65 11.54 -0.79 -2.14
N CYS A 66 11.52 -1.40 -0.96
CA CYS A 66 11.54 -0.72 0.32
C CYS A 66 12.67 -1.28 1.17
N GLY A 67 13.27 -0.43 2.01
CA GLY A 67 14.30 -0.93 2.91
C GLY A 67 14.84 0.12 3.86
N MET A 68 15.78 -0.30 4.71
CA MET A 68 16.29 0.53 5.80
C MET A 68 17.68 0.08 6.22
N VAL A 69 18.44 1.01 6.83
CA VAL A 69 19.72 0.72 7.45
C VAL A 69 19.74 1.38 8.83
N HIS A 70 20.20 0.61 9.81
CA HIS A 70 20.40 1.08 11.20
C HIS A 70 21.20 2.40 11.20
N PRO A 71 20.78 3.44 11.93
CA PRO A 71 21.39 4.76 11.88
C PRO A 71 22.92 4.76 12.02
N SER A 72 23.47 3.98 12.96
CA SER A 72 24.93 3.88 13.20
C SER A 72 25.71 3.20 12.07
N PHE A 73 25.05 2.58 11.09
CA PHE A 73 25.67 1.88 9.97
C PHE A 73 25.42 2.56 8.61
N ARG A 74 24.73 3.72 8.61
CA ARG A 74 24.50 4.51 7.40
C ARG A 74 25.83 5.12 6.89
N GLY A 75 25.86 5.42 5.59
CA GLY A 75 27.04 5.99 4.95
C GLY A 75 28.20 5.00 4.71
N ARG A 76 28.01 3.70 5.00
CA ARG A 76 29.02 2.65 4.81
C ARG A 76 28.75 1.75 3.58
N GLY A 77 27.82 2.14 2.71
CA GLY A 77 27.51 1.36 1.50
C GLY A 77 26.52 0.22 1.71
N VAL A 78 26.05 -0.08 2.93
CA VAL A 78 25.17 -1.21 3.25
C VAL A 78 23.92 -1.20 2.38
N PHE A 79 23.18 -0.08 2.29
CA PHE A 79 21.97 -0.02 1.48
C PHE A 79 22.26 -0.18 -0.02
N THR A 80 23.36 0.38 -0.50
CA THR A 80 23.78 0.25 -1.90
C THR A 80 24.05 -1.21 -2.25
N GLU A 81 24.75 -1.95 -1.40
CA GLU A 81 25.01 -3.39 -1.61
C GLU A 81 23.72 -4.19 -1.66
N LEU A 82 22.78 -3.95 -0.73
CA LEU A 82 21.48 -4.62 -0.72
C LEU A 82 20.68 -4.29 -1.99
N PHE A 83 20.67 -3.02 -2.39
CA PHE A 83 19.96 -2.54 -3.57
C PHE A 83 20.51 -3.16 -4.86
N ASP A 84 21.82 -3.17 -5.04
CA ASP A 84 22.45 -3.72 -6.24
C ASP A 84 22.18 -5.23 -6.36
N LYS A 85 22.18 -5.98 -5.25
CA LYS A 85 21.76 -7.40 -5.20
C LYS A 85 20.28 -7.57 -5.55
N ALA A 86 19.42 -6.69 -5.03
CA ALA A 86 17.98 -6.74 -5.26
C ALA A 86 17.62 -6.47 -6.73
N VAL A 87 18.22 -5.45 -7.33
CA VAL A 87 17.96 -5.09 -8.73
C VAL A 87 18.43 -6.18 -9.69
N ALA A 88 19.53 -6.89 -9.36
CA ALA A 88 20.08 -7.95 -10.21
C ALA A 88 19.13 -9.15 -10.40
N VAL A 89 18.14 -9.35 -9.53
CA VAL A 89 17.18 -10.47 -9.62
C VAL A 89 15.83 -10.04 -10.22
N ILE A 90 15.60 -8.74 -10.40
CA ILE A 90 14.38 -8.25 -11.05
C ILE A 90 14.45 -8.62 -12.53
N PRO A 91 13.39 -9.25 -13.08
CA PRO A 91 13.38 -9.67 -14.47
C PRO A 91 13.59 -8.52 -15.46
N ALA A 92 14.33 -8.77 -16.54
CA ALA A 92 14.61 -7.76 -17.57
C ALA A 92 13.36 -7.23 -18.30
N ASN A 93 12.24 -7.96 -18.24
CA ASN A 93 10.95 -7.54 -18.77
C ASN A 93 10.11 -6.74 -17.77
N ALA A 94 10.66 -6.37 -16.62
CA ALA A 94 9.99 -5.46 -15.70
C ALA A 94 9.68 -4.13 -16.39
N THR A 95 8.43 -3.71 -16.30
CA THR A 95 7.97 -2.46 -16.93
C THR A 95 8.24 -1.23 -16.04
N LYS A 96 8.38 -1.46 -14.73
CA LYS A 96 8.59 -0.39 -13.76
C LYS A 96 9.26 -0.91 -12.50
N ILE A 97 10.22 -0.17 -11.99
CA ILE A 97 10.81 -0.37 -10.67
C ILE A 97 10.66 0.92 -9.90
N LEU A 98 9.98 0.85 -8.76
CA LEU A 98 9.79 1.96 -7.84
C LEU A 98 10.63 1.77 -6.59
N ILE A 99 11.28 2.82 -6.14
CA ILE A 99 11.92 2.90 -4.82
C ILE A 99 10.98 3.71 -3.94
N ASN A 100 10.47 3.11 -2.88
CA ASN A 100 9.65 3.79 -1.89
C ASN A 100 10.53 4.37 -0.78
N ALA A 101 10.24 5.61 -0.39
CA ALA A 101 10.91 6.28 0.72
C ALA A 101 9.95 7.24 1.43
N PRO A 102 9.96 7.31 2.78
CA PRO A 102 9.22 8.34 3.49
C PRO A 102 9.70 9.74 3.05
N ALA A 103 8.77 10.63 2.70
CA ALA A 103 9.08 11.96 2.17
C ALA A 103 9.95 12.83 3.12
N LYS A 104 9.88 12.55 4.43
CA LYS A 104 10.67 13.25 5.46
C LYS A 104 12.03 12.63 5.72
N SER A 105 12.35 11.44 5.16
CA SER A 105 13.61 10.76 5.45
C SER A 105 14.79 11.45 4.78
N GLU A 106 15.59 12.13 5.59
CA GLU A 106 16.83 12.79 5.11
C GLU A 106 17.90 11.77 4.70
N SER A 107 17.92 10.60 5.34
CA SER A 107 18.86 9.55 4.98
C SER A 107 18.51 8.91 3.63
N ALA A 108 17.22 8.72 3.35
CA ALA A 108 16.76 8.22 2.06
C ALA A 108 17.05 9.21 0.94
N LYS A 109 16.77 10.50 1.12
CA LYS A 109 17.09 11.56 0.13
C LYS A 109 18.55 11.56 -0.24
N LYS A 110 19.45 11.56 0.75
CA LYS A 110 20.91 11.52 0.51
C LYS A 110 21.35 10.31 -0.31
N TRP A 111 20.75 9.17 -0.07
CA TRP A 111 21.06 7.97 -0.86
C TRP A 111 20.45 8.03 -2.27
N LEU A 112 19.20 8.49 -2.40
CA LEU A 112 18.52 8.68 -3.69
C LEU A 112 19.31 9.62 -4.59
N ASP A 113 19.88 10.71 -4.05
CA ASP A 113 20.74 11.63 -4.81
C ASP A 113 21.92 10.90 -5.48
N THR A 114 22.46 9.83 -4.85
CA THR A 114 23.57 9.05 -5.43
C THR A 114 23.14 8.15 -6.59
N LYS A 115 21.87 7.74 -6.66
CA LYS A 115 21.30 6.88 -7.69
C LYS A 115 20.55 7.68 -8.77
N ALA A 116 20.25 8.95 -8.51
CA ALA A 116 19.54 9.90 -9.38
C ALA A 116 18.29 9.28 -10.06
N PRO A 117 17.38 8.63 -9.32
CA PRO A 117 16.14 8.11 -9.89
C PRO A 117 15.18 9.26 -10.18
N ASP A 118 14.25 9.07 -11.10
CA ASP A 118 13.22 10.06 -11.39
C ASP A 118 12.12 10.00 -10.31
N TYR A 119 11.75 11.15 -9.74
CA TYR A 119 10.54 11.22 -8.91
C TYR A 119 9.32 10.80 -9.74
N SER A 120 8.47 9.96 -9.18
CA SER A 120 7.29 9.43 -9.87
C SER A 120 5.99 10.01 -9.31
N PHE A 121 5.71 9.79 -8.04
CA PHE A 121 4.52 10.29 -7.34
C PHE A 121 4.69 10.18 -5.82
N SER A 122 3.74 10.74 -5.07
CA SER A 122 3.63 10.56 -3.63
C SER A 122 2.27 9.95 -3.25
N GLU A 123 2.24 9.23 -2.14
CA GLU A 123 1.01 8.76 -1.49
C GLU A 123 0.91 9.30 -0.07
N TYR A 124 -0.27 9.80 0.29
CA TYR A 124 -0.63 10.10 1.66
C TYR A 124 -1.09 8.83 2.37
N GLN A 125 -0.46 8.51 3.47
CA GLN A 125 -0.99 7.55 4.43
C GLN A 125 -1.92 8.29 5.37
N MET A 126 -3.18 7.85 5.44
CA MET A 126 -4.22 8.54 6.17
C MET A 126 -4.83 7.64 7.24
N LYS A 127 -5.11 8.24 8.38
CA LYS A 127 -5.77 7.61 9.52
C LYS A 127 -7.09 8.31 9.77
N TRP A 128 -8.13 7.56 10.06
CA TRP A 128 -9.38 8.13 10.50
C TRP A 128 -9.26 8.66 11.93
N GLU A 129 -9.61 9.93 12.11
CA GLU A 129 -9.74 10.55 13.41
C GLU A 129 -11.22 10.57 13.80
N SER A 130 -11.53 10.09 15.02
CA SER A 130 -12.90 10.00 15.49
C SER A 130 -13.62 11.34 15.35
N THR A 131 -14.58 11.40 14.45
CA THR A 131 -15.41 12.57 14.21
C THR A 131 -16.86 12.13 14.07
N LYS A 132 -17.80 13.04 14.39
CA LYS A 132 -19.20 12.77 14.18
C LYS A 132 -19.49 12.73 12.68
N LEU A 133 -19.88 11.56 12.19
CA LEU A 133 -20.27 11.36 10.80
C LEU A 133 -21.79 11.30 10.70
N ASP A 134 -22.36 12.16 9.87
CA ASP A 134 -23.77 12.08 9.52
C ASP A 134 -23.93 11.31 8.22
N LEU A 135 -24.78 10.29 8.22
CA LEU A 135 -25.09 9.52 7.01
C LEU A 135 -25.74 10.44 5.97
N PRO A 136 -25.17 10.50 4.75
CA PRO A 136 -25.77 11.28 3.67
C PRO A 136 -27.17 10.76 3.31
N LYS A 137 -27.96 11.62 2.65
CA LYS A 137 -29.34 11.28 2.23
C LYS A 137 -29.36 10.22 1.11
N GLU A 138 -28.37 10.25 0.24
CA GLU A 138 -28.19 9.27 -0.85
C GLU A 138 -27.79 7.93 -0.24
N ARG A 139 -28.71 6.99 -0.23
CA ARG A 139 -28.47 5.69 0.36
C ARG A 139 -27.89 4.75 -0.69
N VAL A 140 -26.71 4.19 -0.37
CA VAL A 140 -26.17 3.03 -1.02
C VAL A 140 -26.34 1.82 -0.11
N GLN A 141 -26.33 0.64 -0.70
CA GLN A 141 -26.25 -0.61 0.04
C GLN A 141 -24.84 -1.17 -0.11
N LEU A 142 -24.19 -1.50 1.01
CA LEU A 142 -22.97 -2.27 1.03
C LEU A 142 -23.33 -3.74 1.26
N ARG A 143 -22.94 -4.61 0.34
CA ARG A 143 -23.01 -6.05 0.57
C ARG A 143 -21.66 -6.71 0.34
N ARG A 144 -21.39 -7.76 1.08
CA ARG A 144 -20.16 -8.54 0.87
C ARG A 144 -20.14 -9.09 -0.56
N ALA A 145 -18.99 -8.92 -1.23
CA ALA A 145 -18.79 -9.46 -2.57
C ALA A 145 -18.69 -10.99 -2.54
N THR A 146 -19.16 -11.61 -3.59
CA THR A 146 -19.10 -13.05 -3.82
C THR A 146 -18.37 -13.35 -5.12
N SER A 147 -18.23 -14.60 -5.50
CA SER A 147 -17.61 -15.01 -6.78
C SER A 147 -18.32 -14.46 -8.02
N VAL A 148 -19.64 -14.20 -7.93
CA VAL A 148 -20.39 -13.62 -9.05
C VAL A 148 -20.00 -12.16 -9.34
N ASP A 149 -19.39 -11.48 -8.39
CA ASP A 149 -18.98 -10.08 -8.52
C ASP A 149 -17.57 -9.91 -9.12
N THR A 150 -16.87 -11.00 -9.40
CA THR A 150 -15.49 -10.95 -9.88
C THR A 150 -15.36 -10.10 -11.13
N GLU A 151 -16.23 -10.27 -12.10
CA GLU A 151 -16.19 -9.48 -13.34
C GLU A 151 -16.44 -7.98 -13.09
N THR A 152 -17.40 -7.64 -12.22
CA THR A 152 -17.65 -6.25 -11.82
C THR A 152 -16.43 -5.63 -11.14
N ARG A 153 -15.73 -6.39 -10.29
CA ARG A 153 -14.50 -5.92 -9.62
C ARG A 153 -13.38 -5.68 -10.64
N ILE A 154 -13.20 -6.58 -11.60
CA ILE A 154 -12.23 -6.43 -12.70
C ILE A 154 -12.53 -5.17 -13.52
N GLN A 155 -13.79 -4.98 -13.95
CA GLN A 155 -14.18 -3.79 -14.68
C GLN A 155 -13.93 -2.48 -13.90
N LEU A 156 -14.14 -2.49 -12.59
CA LEU A 156 -13.82 -1.35 -11.73
C LEU A 156 -12.31 -1.09 -11.64
N ASP A 157 -11.49 -2.14 -11.59
CA ASP A 157 -10.03 -2.00 -11.59
C ASP A 157 -9.53 -1.40 -12.89
N VAL A 158 -10.04 -1.85 -14.03
CA VAL A 158 -9.72 -1.28 -15.34
C VAL A 158 -10.19 0.17 -15.45
N ALA A 159 -11.43 0.44 -15.07
CA ALA A 159 -12.03 1.77 -15.26
C ALA A 159 -11.48 2.86 -14.31
N CYS A 160 -11.00 2.48 -13.12
CA CYS A 160 -10.67 3.44 -12.07
C CYS A 160 -9.19 3.46 -11.67
N PHE A 161 -8.43 2.38 -11.88
CA PHE A 161 -7.03 2.28 -11.46
C PHE A 161 -6.05 2.10 -12.60
N GLY A 162 -6.51 2.07 -13.85
CA GLY A 162 -5.65 1.97 -15.03
C GLY A 162 -5.02 0.60 -15.25
N PHE A 163 -5.53 -0.45 -14.60
CA PHE A 163 -5.14 -1.82 -14.91
C PHE A 163 -5.53 -2.16 -16.36
N ASP A 164 -4.71 -2.95 -17.04
CA ASP A 164 -5.23 -3.73 -18.16
C ASP A 164 -6.08 -4.90 -17.63
N GLU A 165 -6.85 -5.53 -18.52
CA GLU A 165 -7.77 -6.59 -18.11
C GLU A 165 -7.04 -7.82 -17.53
N ALA A 166 -5.86 -8.16 -18.06
CA ALA A 166 -5.06 -9.29 -17.60
C ALA A 166 -4.52 -9.04 -16.19
N GLY A 167 -3.97 -7.85 -15.91
CA GLY A 167 -3.50 -7.44 -14.59
C GLY A 167 -4.63 -7.35 -13.57
N ALA A 168 -5.81 -6.84 -13.96
CA ALA A 168 -6.98 -6.81 -13.10
C ALA A 168 -7.47 -8.23 -12.73
N ARG A 169 -7.44 -9.18 -13.67
CA ARG A 169 -7.78 -10.59 -13.42
C ARG A 169 -6.78 -11.25 -12.49
N GLU A 170 -5.49 -11.05 -12.70
CA GLU A 170 -4.43 -11.57 -11.83
C GLU A 170 -4.58 -11.02 -10.40
N PHE A 171 -4.73 -9.71 -10.25
CA PHE A 171 -4.95 -9.06 -8.95
C PHE A 171 -6.17 -9.63 -8.20
N ASN A 172 -7.30 -9.82 -8.89
CA ASN A 172 -8.49 -10.38 -8.28
C ASN A 172 -8.34 -11.86 -7.92
N SER A 173 -7.57 -12.65 -8.69
CA SER A 173 -7.32 -14.06 -8.42
C SER A 173 -6.44 -14.26 -7.18
N THR A 174 -5.39 -13.47 -7.01
CA THR A 174 -4.46 -13.54 -5.86
C THR A 174 -5.10 -13.09 -4.55
N ASN A 175 -6.13 -12.26 -4.61
CA ASN A 175 -6.87 -11.81 -3.42
C ASN A 175 -8.05 -12.74 -3.04
N ASN A 176 -8.37 -13.73 -3.85
CA ASN A 176 -9.39 -14.72 -3.51
C ASN A 176 -8.84 -15.73 -2.49
N GLY A 177 -9.59 -15.92 -1.39
CA GLY A 177 -9.22 -16.88 -0.34
C GLY A 177 -8.39 -16.33 0.82
N ASN A 178 -8.04 -15.04 0.81
CA ASN A 178 -7.45 -14.41 1.99
C ASN A 178 -8.55 -13.99 2.96
N GLU A 179 -8.68 -14.68 4.09
CA GLU A 179 -9.73 -14.45 5.11
C GLU A 179 -9.66 -13.04 5.72
N ARG A 180 -8.49 -12.39 5.70
CA ARG A 180 -8.31 -11.02 6.21
C ARG A 180 -8.82 -9.96 5.24
N LYS A 181 -8.97 -10.31 3.95
CA LYS A 181 -9.40 -9.40 2.88
C LYS A 181 -10.86 -9.64 2.52
N THR A 182 -11.65 -8.59 2.58
CA THR A 182 -13.06 -8.63 2.19
C THR A 182 -13.33 -7.50 1.22
N PHE A 183 -13.98 -7.80 0.10
CA PHE A 183 -14.54 -6.77 -0.76
C PHE A 183 -16.04 -6.63 -0.49
N TYR A 184 -16.51 -5.40 -0.56
CA TYR A 184 -17.91 -5.06 -0.55
C TYR A 184 -18.28 -4.42 -1.88
N ILE A 185 -19.46 -4.75 -2.39
CA ILE A 185 -20.07 -4.13 -3.57
C ILE A 185 -20.94 -2.98 -3.09
N ILE A 186 -20.83 -1.86 -3.77
CA ILE A 186 -21.66 -0.68 -3.56
C ILE A 186 -22.82 -0.76 -4.54
N GLU A 187 -24.05 -0.80 -4.04
CA GLU A 187 -25.25 -0.91 -4.85
C GLU A 187 -26.18 0.29 -4.68
N VAL A 188 -26.81 0.71 -5.78
CA VAL A 188 -27.90 1.68 -5.82
C VAL A 188 -29.01 1.09 -6.70
N ASN A 189 -30.21 1.00 -6.16
CA ASN A 189 -31.37 0.42 -6.85
C ASN A 189 -31.08 -0.98 -7.45
N ARG A 190 -30.32 -1.82 -6.76
CA ARG A 190 -29.86 -3.15 -7.19
C ARG A 190 -28.85 -3.14 -8.35
N GLU A 191 -28.34 -2.00 -8.74
CA GLU A 191 -27.24 -1.88 -9.70
C GLU A 191 -25.90 -1.81 -8.93
N SER A 192 -24.94 -2.68 -9.26
CA SER A 192 -23.60 -2.64 -8.72
C SER A 192 -22.82 -1.48 -9.35
N ILE A 193 -22.53 -0.46 -8.55
CA ILE A 193 -21.93 0.81 -9.03
C ILE A 193 -20.49 1.01 -8.61
N GLY A 194 -19.99 0.20 -7.67
CA GLY A 194 -18.66 0.36 -7.12
C GLY A 194 -18.26 -0.78 -6.19
N LYS A 195 -17.06 -0.69 -5.66
CA LYS A 195 -16.51 -1.60 -4.65
C LYS A 195 -15.70 -0.86 -3.61
N ILE A 196 -15.56 -1.46 -2.43
CA ILE A 196 -14.66 -1.05 -1.37
C ILE A 196 -14.03 -2.29 -0.75
N GLY A 197 -12.71 -2.34 -0.68
CA GLY A 197 -11.96 -3.41 -0.03
C GLY A 197 -11.65 -3.05 1.42
N LEU A 198 -11.65 -4.05 2.26
CA LEU A 198 -11.28 -3.94 3.65
C LEU A 198 -10.36 -5.10 4.04
N MET A 199 -9.23 -4.77 4.59
CA MET A 199 -8.30 -5.73 5.17
C MET A 199 -8.23 -5.48 6.68
N ARG A 200 -8.39 -6.55 7.48
CA ARG A 200 -8.30 -6.49 8.94
C ARG A 200 -7.06 -7.22 9.44
N ASP A 201 -6.30 -6.55 10.28
CA ASP A 201 -5.25 -7.16 11.10
C ASP A 201 -5.49 -6.75 12.56
N GLU A 202 -5.06 -7.52 13.52
CA GLU A 202 -5.32 -7.44 14.98
C GLU A 202 -6.08 -6.18 15.47
N ASN A 203 -5.49 -4.99 15.34
CA ASN A 203 -6.06 -3.72 15.80
C ASN A 203 -6.21 -2.67 14.66
N GLU A 204 -6.07 -3.08 13.40
CA GLU A 204 -6.11 -2.18 12.26
C GLU A 204 -7.06 -2.67 11.18
N SER A 205 -7.82 -1.74 10.62
CA SER A 205 -8.64 -1.93 9.44
C SER A 205 -8.12 -1.05 8.31
N TYR A 206 -7.73 -1.65 7.21
CA TYR A 206 -7.16 -0.95 6.07
C TYR A 206 -8.14 -0.95 4.89
N ILE A 207 -8.62 0.25 4.51
CA ILE A 207 -9.51 0.43 3.36
C ILE A 207 -8.66 0.53 2.09
N TYR A 208 -8.96 -0.29 1.08
CA TYR A 208 -8.23 -0.32 -0.18
C TYR A 208 -9.13 -0.61 -1.37
N GLY A 209 -8.63 -0.36 -2.59
CA GLY A 209 -9.33 -0.67 -3.83
C GLY A 209 -10.74 -0.06 -3.90
N PHE A 210 -10.94 1.10 -3.28
CA PHE A 210 -12.21 1.81 -3.26
C PHE A 210 -12.44 2.50 -4.61
N ALA A 211 -13.48 2.10 -5.31
CA ALA A 211 -13.82 2.59 -6.64
C ALA A 211 -15.33 2.69 -6.85
N VAL A 212 -15.74 3.72 -7.58
CA VAL A 212 -17.09 3.90 -8.11
C VAL A 212 -16.97 4.13 -9.62
N PHE A 213 -17.77 3.44 -10.42
CA PHE A 213 -17.75 3.64 -11.87
C PHE A 213 -17.90 5.11 -12.26
N PRO A 214 -17.15 5.62 -13.24
CA PRO A 214 -17.16 7.05 -13.60
C PRO A 214 -18.55 7.66 -13.80
N LYS A 215 -19.47 6.91 -14.43
CA LYS A 215 -20.87 7.37 -14.64
C LYS A 215 -21.68 7.62 -13.36
N PHE A 216 -21.21 7.11 -12.20
CA PHE A 216 -21.86 7.26 -10.90
C PHE A 216 -21.09 8.17 -9.94
N GLN A 217 -19.90 8.64 -10.31
CA GLN A 217 -19.13 9.58 -9.51
C GLN A 217 -19.83 10.97 -9.42
N GLY A 218 -19.44 11.77 -8.44
CA GLY A 218 -19.99 13.12 -8.22
C GLY A 218 -21.41 13.17 -7.65
N LYS A 219 -22.03 12.02 -7.35
CA LYS A 219 -23.42 11.92 -6.86
C LYS A 219 -23.53 11.61 -5.35
N GLY A 220 -22.43 11.68 -4.61
CA GLY A 220 -22.41 11.40 -3.16
C GLY A 220 -22.35 9.92 -2.78
N TYR A 221 -22.47 8.98 -3.73
CA TYR A 221 -22.49 7.55 -3.44
C TYR A 221 -21.21 7.03 -2.79
N GLY A 222 -20.04 7.48 -3.27
CA GLY A 222 -18.77 7.12 -2.67
C GLY A 222 -18.65 7.59 -1.22
N LYS A 223 -19.05 8.84 -0.95
CA LYS A 223 -19.05 9.39 0.42
C LYS A 223 -19.95 8.55 1.34
N ASN A 224 -21.15 8.20 0.87
CA ASN A 224 -22.07 7.37 1.64
C ASN A 224 -21.50 6.00 1.94
N ALA A 225 -20.90 5.33 0.94
CA ALA A 225 -20.26 4.02 1.11
C ALA A 225 -19.10 4.07 2.12
N LEU A 226 -18.24 5.07 2.02
CA LEU A 226 -17.11 5.25 2.93
C LEU A 226 -17.56 5.50 4.37
N ILE A 227 -18.55 6.38 4.58
CA ILE A 227 -19.11 6.63 5.93
C ILE A 227 -19.70 5.35 6.53
N GLN A 228 -20.48 4.59 5.77
CA GLN A 228 -21.02 3.31 6.26
C GLN A 228 -19.91 2.34 6.66
N MET A 229 -18.83 2.25 5.87
CA MET A 229 -17.68 1.39 6.17
C MET A 229 -16.98 1.84 7.45
N VAL A 230 -16.70 3.14 7.59
CA VAL A 230 -16.06 3.71 8.79
C VAL A 230 -16.92 3.47 10.03
N LEU A 231 -18.23 3.70 9.95
CA LEU A 231 -19.14 3.46 11.08
C LEU A 231 -19.20 1.98 11.50
N ALA A 232 -19.13 1.07 10.53
CA ALA A 232 -19.08 -0.36 10.82
C ALA A 232 -17.75 -0.78 11.48
N GLU A 233 -16.63 -0.19 11.06
CA GLU A 233 -15.31 -0.55 11.59
C GLU A 233 -14.99 0.14 12.93
N GLN A 234 -15.54 1.32 13.20
CA GLN A 234 -15.29 2.00 14.47
C GLN A 234 -15.84 1.23 15.69
N GLU A 235 -16.82 0.31 15.49
CA GLU A 235 -17.36 -0.54 16.57
C GLU A 235 -16.32 -1.52 17.12
N SER A 236 -15.25 -1.78 16.38
CA SER A 236 -14.16 -2.69 16.78
C SER A 236 -13.01 -2.03 17.55
N ASP A 237 -13.11 -0.73 17.89
CA ASP A 237 -12.06 0.06 18.55
C ASP A 237 -10.70 0.07 17.82
N GLY A 238 -10.66 -0.38 16.57
CA GLY A 238 -9.46 -0.46 15.74
C GLY A 238 -9.09 0.86 15.07
N ILE A 239 -7.86 0.95 14.61
CA ILE A 239 -7.36 2.07 13.79
C ILE A 239 -7.82 1.86 12.36
N ILE A 240 -8.48 2.86 11.74
CA ILE A 240 -8.91 2.77 10.34
C ILE A 240 -7.92 3.57 9.49
N LEU A 241 -7.33 2.89 8.50
CA LEU A 241 -6.27 3.41 7.65
C LEU A 241 -6.65 3.33 6.17
N LEU A 242 -6.09 4.20 5.37
CA LEU A 242 -6.08 4.13 3.91
C LEU A 242 -4.88 4.86 3.32
N GLU A 243 -4.64 4.64 2.03
CA GLU A 243 -3.67 5.40 1.24
C GLU A 243 -4.35 6.06 0.04
N VAL A 244 -3.80 7.20 -0.37
CA VAL A 244 -4.28 7.92 -1.55
C VAL A 244 -3.12 8.60 -2.26
N ALA A 245 -3.06 8.44 -3.59
CA ALA A 245 -2.11 9.18 -4.41
C ALA A 245 -2.33 10.70 -4.25
N ALA A 246 -1.24 11.45 -4.03
CA ALA A 246 -1.29 12.89 -3.79
C ALA A 246 -1.93 13.67 -4.94
N GLU A 247 -1.82 13.13 -6.16
CA GLU A 247 -2.42 13.69 -7.37
C GLU A 247 -3.94 13.52 -7.40
N ASN A 248 -4.49 12.53 -6.68
CA ASN A 248 -5.93 12.26 -6.61
C ASN A 248 -6.62 13.19 -5.62
N ARG A 249 -6.61 14.49 -5.93
CA ARG A 249 -7.20 15.54 -5.07
C ARG A 249 -8.67 15.32 -4.77
N HIS A 250 -9.40 14.65 -5.68
CA HIS A 250 -10.81 14.37 -5.47
C HIS A 250 -11.03 13.31 -4.38
N ALA A 251 -10.28 12.23 -4.42
CA ALA A 251 -10.32 11.20 -3.37
C ALA A 251 -9.77 11.73 -2.05
N LEU A 252 -8.65 12.48 -2.09
CA LEU A 252 -8.09 13.11 -0.89
C LEU A 252 -9.12 13.95 -0.16
N LYS A 253 -9.80 14.87 -0.90
CA LYS A 253 -10.86 15.69 -0.31
C LYS A 253 -12.02 14.84 0.23
N LEU A 254 -12.43 13.78 -0.46
CA LEU A 254 -13.47 12.87 0.02
C LEU A 254 -13.07 12.24 1.37
N TYR A 255 -11.82 11.78 1.51
CA TYR A 255 -11.32 11.18 2.74
C TYR A 255 -11.23 12.20 3.88
N GLU A 256 -10.71 13.40 3.61
CA GLU A 256 -10.68 14.49 4.58
C GLU A 256 -12.08 14.88 5.07
N ASP A 257 -13.05 15.00 4.16
CA ASP A 257 -14.46 15.29 4.46
C ASP A 257 -15.14 14.16 5.27
N CYS A 258 -14.56 12.96 5.29
CA CYS A 258 -15.00 11.82 6.10
C CYS A 258 -14.18 11.63 7.38
N GLY A 259 -13.29 12.57 7.73
CA GLY A 259 -12.54 12.55 8.98
C GLY A 259 -11.18 11.87 8.92
N PHE A 260 -10.69 11.50 7.75
CA PHE A 260 -9.32 11.01 7.60
C PHE A 260 -8.32 12.18 7.64
N ARG A 261 -7.15 11.96 8.25
CA ARG A 261 -6.02 12.90 8.25
C ARG A 261 -4.75 12.21 7.83
N SER A 262 -3.95 12.89 7.02
CA SER A 262 -2.63 12.41 6.64
C SER A 262 -1.72 12.45 7.85
N TYR A 263 -1.02 11.34 8.11
CA TYR A 263 -0.02 11.24 9.18
C TYR A 263 1.39 11.02 8.62
N GLU A 264 1.51 10.47 7.40
CA GLU A 264 2.79 10.26 6.73
C GLU A 264 2.62 10.40 5.20
N VAL A 265 3.73 10.67 4.52
CA VAL A 265 3.81 10.75 3.05
C VAL A 265 4.92 9.82 2.58
N GLN A 266 4.60 8.97 1.63
CA GLN A 266 5.54 8.08 0.96
C GLN A 266 5.81 8.61 -0.45
N ASP A 267 7.08 8.85 -0.76
CA ASP A 267 7.53 9.21 -2.09
C ASP A 267 7.98 7.98 -2.87
N TYR A 268 7.66 7.96 -4.14
CA TYR A 268 8.04 6.89 -5.06
C TYR A 268 8.92 7.45 -6.15
N TYR A 269 10.04 6.78 -6.37
CA TYR A 269 11.05 7.16 -7.35
C TYR A 269 11.23 6.03 -8.35
N ARG A 270 11.19 6.36 -9.64
CA ARG A 270 11.40 5.39 -10.72
C ARG A 270 12.89 5.16 -10.92
N TYR A 271 13.31 3.91 -10.80
CA TYR A 271 14.66 3.49 -11.10
C TYR A 271 14.78 3.10 -12.59
N ASN A 272 15.72 3.76 -13.32
CA ASN A 272 15.91 3.60 -14.76
C ASN A 272 17.11 2.72 -15.12
N GLY A 273 17.71 2.03 -14.16
CA GLY A 273 18.96 1.28 -14.35
C GLY A 273 18.85 -0.09 -15.03
N LEU A 274 17.64 -0.56 -15.40
CA LEU A 274 17.47 -1.75 -16.21
C LEU A 274 17.60 -1.37 -17.69
N GLY A 275 18.78 -1.61 -18.27
CA GLY A 275 18.95 -1.48 -19.73
C GLY A 275 19.98 -0.45 -20.19
N LYS A 276 21.16 -0.50 -19.64
CA LYS A 276 22.38 0.01 -20.32
C LYS A 276 23.37 -1.10 -20.56
#